data_24f4dabca931498425f1ca04694bba09
#
_entry.id   24f4dabca931498425f1ca04694bba09
#
_cell.length_a   1.000
_cell.length_b   1.000
_cell.length_c   1.000
_cell.angle_alpha   90.00
_cell.angle_beta   90.00
_cell.angle_gamma   90.00
#
_symmetry.space_group_name_H-M   'P 1'
#
loop_
_entity.id
_entity.type
_entity.pdbx_description
1 polymer ?
#
loop_
_entity_poly.entity_id
_entity_poly.type
_entity_poly.pdbx_seq_one_letter_code
_entity_poly.pdbx_strand_id
1 'polypeptide(L)' 'MIYCVEDDDNIRELVIYTLETTGLKAKGFADGAAFMEALAFDSP' A
#
# COMPACT_ATOMS: atom_id res chain seq x y z
N MET A 1 -8.34 -2.63 -5.60
CA MET A 1 -7.12 -2.58 -4.76
C MET A 1 -6.47 -1.21 -4.84
N ILE A 2 -6.19 -0.62 -3.70
CA ILE A 2 -5.53 0.68 -3.61
C ILE A 2 -4.12 0.47 -3.11
N TYR A 3 -3.15 1.11 -3.74
CA TYR A 3 -1.76 1.04 -3.31
C TYR A 3 -1.36 2.35 -2.65
N CYS A 4 -0.69 2.25 -1.51
CA CYS A 4 -0.20 3.40 -0.75
C CYS A 4 1.32 3.30 -0.63
N VAL A 5 2.03 4.33 -1.06
CA VAL A 5 3.48 4.40 -0.91
C VAL A 5 3.77 5.48 0.12
N GLU A 6 4.25 5.06 1.29
CA GLU A 6 4.52 5.97 2.41
C GLU A 6 5.67 5.40 3.24
N ASP A 7 6.72 6.18 3.44
CA ASP A 7 7.91 5.74 4.18
C ASP A 7 7.72 5.71 5.70
N ASP A 8 6.76 6.45 6.22
CA ASP A 8 6.44 6.42 7.64
C ASP A 8 5.51 5.25 7.94
N ASP A 9 5.97 4.33 8.78
CA ASP A 9 5.21 3.12 9.10
C ASP A 9 3.87 3.44 9.76
N ASN A 10 3.84 4.40 10.67
CA ASN A 10 2.62 4.75 11.38
C ASN A 10 1.59 5.41 10.46
N ILE A 11 2.06 6.29 9.59
CA ILE A 11 1.18 6.95 8.63
C ILE A 11 0.65 5.94 7.63
N ARG A 12 1.52 5.06 7.14
CA ARG A 12 1.12 4.03 6.20
C ARG A 12 0.03 3.12 6.79
N GLU A 13 0.22 2.67 8.04
CA GLU A 13 -0.78 1.85 8.72
C GLU A 13 -2.10 2.57 8.88
N LEU A 14 -2.04 3.86 9.24
CA LEU A 14 -3.25 4.65 9.42
C LEU A 14 -4.04 4.79 8.12
N VAL A 15 -3.35 5.05 7.01
CA VAL A 15 -3.98 5.17 5.70
C VAL A 15 -4.62 3.85 5.28
N ILE A 16 -3.90 2.75 5.43
CA ILE A 16 -4.41 1.42 5.09
C ILE A 16 -5.64 1.10 5.94
N TYR A 17 -5.56 1.33 7.24
CA TYR A 17 -6.69 1.08 8.14
C TYR A 17 -7.91 1.89 7.72
N THR A 18 -7.70 3.18 7.45
CA THR A 18 -8.80 4.07 7.06
C THR A 18 -9.47 3.60 5.77
N LEU A 19 -8.68 3.20 4.78
CA LEU A 19 -9.22 2.70 3.52
C LEU A 19 -9.99 1.39 3.73
N GLU A 20 -9.45 0.50 4.53
CA GLU A 20 -10.09 -0.80 4.76
C GLU A 20 -11.38 -0.68 5.57
N THR A 21 -11.48 0.31 6.45
CA THR A 21 -12.73 0.52 7.20
C THR A 21 -13.88 0.99 6.31
N THR A 22 -13.58 1.50 5.12
CA THR A 22 -14.62 1.89 4.15
C THR A 22 -14.97 0.75 3.20
N GLY A 23 -14.42 -0.43 3.41
CA GLY A 23 -14.70 -1.59 2.57
C GLY A 23 -13.76 -1.73 1.37
N LEU A 24 -12.76 -0.86 1.27
CA LEU A 24 -11.78 -0.93 0.19
C LEU A 24 -10.62 -1.84 0.59
N LYS A 25 -10.01 -2.48 -0.40
CA LYS A 25 -8.79 -3.25 -0.17
C LYS A 25 -7.59 -2.36 -0.46
N ALA A 26 -6.63 -2.35 0.45
CA ALA A 26 -5.47 -1.48 0.34
C ALA A 26 -4.20 -2.24 0.69
N LYS A 27 -3.10 -1.87 0.05
CA LYS A 27 -1.79 -2.45 0.31
C LYS A 27 -0.77 -1.32 0.38
N GLY A 28 0.11 -1.38 1.39
CA GLY A 28 1.09 -0.34 1.63
C GLY A 28 2.49 -0.76 1.30
N PHE A 29 3.31 0.19 0.85
CA PHE A 29 4.72 -0.01 0.54
C PHE A 29 5.52 1.12 1.17
N ALA A 30 6.71 0.78 1.65
CA ALA A 30 7.56 1.76 2.33
C ALA A 30 8.19 2.77 1.35
N ASP A 31 8.39 2.36 0.09
CA ASP A 31 8.99 3.23 -0.91
C ASP A 31 8.57 2.78 -2.31
N GLY A 32 8.96 3.60 -3.29
CA GLY A 32 8.62 3.31 -4.69
C GLY A 32 9.29 2.05 -5.23
N ALA A 33 10.49 1.73 -4.74
CA ALA A 33 11.20 0.53 -5.17
C ALA A 33 10.44 -0.73 -4.75
N ALA A 34 9.93 -0.76 -3.51
CA ALA A 34 9.13 -1.88 -3.03
C ALA A 34 7.85 -2.02 -3.84
N PHE A 35 7.23 -0.90 -4.20
CA PHE A 35 6.02 -0.88 -5.02
C PHE A 35 6.29 -1.45 -6.41
N MET A 36 7.36 -1.01 -7.04
CA MET A 36 7.73 -1.48 -8.38
C MET A 36 8.06 -2.97 -8.37
N GLU A 37 8.75 -3.43 -7.32
CA GLU A 37 9.08 -4.84 -7.17
C GLU A 37 7.81 -5.69 -7.05
N ALA A 38 6.85 -5.23 -6.26
CA ALA A 38 5.58 -5.93 -6.10
C ALA A 38 4.81 -6.01 -7.42
N LEU A 39 4.82 -4.94 -8.22
CA LEU A 39 4.19 -4.95 -9.53
C LEU A 39 4.84 -5.96 -10.47
N ALA A 40 6.16 -6.12 -10.40
CA ALA A 40 6.88 -7.08 -11.23
C ALA A 40 6.48 -8.52 -10.93
N PHE A 41 6.20 -8.82 -9.65
CA PHE A 41 5.76 -10.15 -9.25
C PHE A 41 4.28 -10.38 -9.43
N ASP A 42 3.49 -9.32 -9.36
CA ASP A 42 2.03 -9.38 -9.37
C ASP A 42 1.45 -8.98 -10.73
N SER A 43 2.28 -8.98 -11.74
CA SER A 43 1.86 -8.62 -13.09
C SER A 43 0.87 -9.64 -13.63
N PRO A 44 -0.23 -9.19 -14.15
CA PRO A 44 -1.22 -10.09 -14.75
C PRO A 44 -0.68 -10.84 -15.96
#